data_5fa0461538105d8b4f45aa48add606ba
#
_entry.id   5fa0461538105d8b4f45aa48add606ba
#
_cell.length_a   1.000
_cell.length_b   1.000
_cell.length_c   1.000
_cell.angle_alpha   90.00
_cell.angle_beta   90.00
_cell.angle_gamma   90.00
#
_symmetry.space_group_name_H-M   'P 1'
#
loop_
_entity.id
_entity.type
_entity.pdbx_description
1 polymer ?
#
loop_
_entity_poly.entity_id
_entity_poly.type
_entity_poly.pdbx_seq_one_letter_code
_entity_poly.pdbx_strand_id
1 'polypeptide(L)' 'MRLLFSSSHARLVDEMGRRLSDAGISCEVRYCPSELGQASSSGYRELWIKVDQELQWATSLVAMHCDIGRN' A
#
# COMPACT_ATOMS: atom_id res chain seq x y z
N MET A 1 -10.56 4.34 -8.81
CA MET A 1 -9.62 3.99 -7.75
C MET A 1 -9.32 2.51 -7.78
N ARG A 2 -8.06 2.15 -7.64
CA ARG A 2 -7.65 0.75 -7.70
C ARG A 2 -6.79 0.38 -6.51
N LEU A 3 -6.98 -0.84 -6.02
CA LEU A 3 -6.18 -1.36 -4.94
C LEU A 3 -4.80 -1.75 -5.47
N LEU A 4 -3.76 -1.20 -4.87
CA LEU A 4 -2.41 -1.54 -5.26
C LEU A 4 -1.89 -2.75 -4.48
N PHE A 5 -1.96 -2.67 -3.16
CA PHE A 5 -1.63 -3.82 -2.34
C PHE A 5 -2.10 -3.57 -0.92
N SER A 6 -2.12 -4.63 -0.14
CA SER A 6 -2.51 -4.53 1.26
C SER A 6 -1.51 -5.29 2.11
N SER A 7 -1.40 -4.91 3.36
CA SER A 7 -0.43 -5.54 4.25
C SER A 7 -0.83 -5.28 5.68
N SER A 8 -0.52 -6.22 6.55
CA SER A 8 -0.70 -6.00 7.97
C SER A 8 0.43 -5.18 8.57
N HIS A 9 1.46 -4.93 7.81
CA HIS A 9 2.56 -4.08 8.28
C HIS A 9 2.23 -2.63 7.94
N ALA A 10 1.64 -1.93 8.91
CA ALA A 10 1.22 -0.56 8.68
C ALA A 10 2.37 0.32 8.20
N ARG A 11 3.54 0.11 8.78
CA ARG A 11 4.69 0.92 8.42
C ARG A 11 5.06 0.76 6.95
N LEU A 12 4.97 -0.46 6.45
CA LEU A 12 5.28 -0.72 5.06
C LEU A 12 4.32 0.01 4.14
N VAL A 13 3.03 -0.06 4.45
CA VAL A 13 2.02 0.60 3.64
C VAL A 13 2.21 2.11 3.66
N ASP A 14 2.47 2.65 4.85
CA ASP A 14 2.67 4.09 4.98
C ASP A 14 3.89 4.55 4.17
N GLU A 15 4.96 3.79 4.25
CA GLU A 15 6.17 4.16 3.54
C GLU A 15 5.98 4.09 2.04
N MET A 16 5.29 3.07 1.57
CA MET A 16 5.00 2.97 0.15
C MET A 16 4.14 4.12 -0.32
N GLY A 17 3.13 4.48 0.46
CA GLY A 17 2.29 5.61 0.11
C GLY A 17 3.08 6.89 0.02
N ARG A 18 4.03 7.06 0.92
CA ARG A 18 4.87 8.26 0.91
C ARG A 18 5.74 8.30 -0.34
N ARG A 19 6.33 7.17 -0.70
CA ARG A 19 7.18 7.12 -1.88
C ARG A 19 6.40 7.39 -3.15
N LEU A 20 5.19 6.85 -3.23
CA LEU A 20 4.34 7.09 -4.38
C LEU A 20 3.94 8.56 -4.45
N SER A 21 3.62 9.13 -3.31
CA SER A 21 3.26 10.54 -3.27
C SER A 21 4.42 11.41 -3.70
N ASP A 22 5.62 11.07 -3.28
CA ASP A 22 6.82 11.81 -3.68
C ASP A 22 7.05 11.71 -5.17
N ALA A 23 6.63 10.62 -5.78
CA ALA A 23 6.78 10.44 -7.22
C ALA A 23 5.66 11.10 -8.01
N GLY A 24 4.72 11.74 -7.33
CA GLY A 24 3.63 12.41 -8.01
C GLY A 24 2.43 11.55 -8.26
N ILE A 25 2.35 10.41 -7.60
CA ILE A 25 1.24 9.48 -7.78
C ILE A 25 0.22 9.71 -6.67
N SER A 26 -1.02 9.92 -7.04
CA SER A 26 -2.08 10.11 -6.06
C SER A 26 -2.51 8.78 -5.49
N CYS A 27 -2.42 8.64 -4.18
CA CYS A 27 -2.78 7.38 -3.54
C CYS A 27 -3.49 7.67 -2.22
N GLU A 28 -4.10 6.63 -1.70
CA GLU A 28 -4.84 6.72 -0.45
C GLU A 28 -4.59 5.46 0.36
N VAL A 29 -4.36 5.64 1.65
CA VAL A 29 -4.18 4.51 2.58
C VAL A 29 -5.47 4.33 3.34
N ARG A 30 -6.00 3.12 3.34
CA ARG A 30 -7.21 2.79 4.07
C ARG A 30 -6.90 1.75 5.13
N TYR A 31 -7.48 1.91 6.27
CA TYR A 31 -7.30 0.98 7.36
C TYR A 31 -8.50 0.06 7.45
N CYS A 32 -8.23 -1.24 7.43
CA CYS A 32 -9.28 -2.25 7.54
C CYS A 32 -9.07 -3.02 8.83
N PRO A 33 -9.86 -2.73 9.85
CA PRO A 33 -9.74 -3.46 11.11
C PRO A 33 -10.21 -4.89 10.93
N SER A 34 -9.65 -5.77 11.74
CA SER A 34 -10.06 -7.16 11.70
C SER A 34 -11.49 -7.28 12.22
N GLU A 35 -12.28 -8.04 11.51
CA GLU A 35 -13.67 -8.23 11.90
C GLU A 35 -13.88 -9.46 12.74
N LEU A 36 -12.84 -10.21 12.98
CA LEU A 36 -13.00 -11.44 13.73
C LEU A 36 -13.09 -11.20 15.21
N GLY A 37 -13.00 -9.97 15.63
CA GLY A 37 -13.15 -9.67 17.04
C GLY A 37 -12.00 -10.13 17.90
N GLN A 38 -10.91 -10.51 17.29
CA GLN A 38 -9.75 -10.93 18.03
C GLN A 38 -9.05 -9.72 18.63
N ALA A 39 -8.88 -9.72 19.92
CA ALA A 39 -8.28 -8.58 20.58
C ALA A 39 -6.86 -8.34 20.08
N SER A 40 -6.14 -9.38 19.79
CA SER A 40 -4.76 -9.24 19.36
C SER A 40 -4.65 -8.94 17.87
N SER A 41 -5.74 -9.03 17.17
CA SER A 41 -5.71 -8.79 15.77
C SER A 41 -5.58 -7.31 15.47
N SER A 42 -4.69 -6.97 14.60
CA SER A 42 -4.43 -5.58 14.29
C SER A 42 -5.04 -5.13 12.97
N GLY A 43 -5.66 -6.04 12.24
CA GLY A 43 -6.20 -5.65 10.96
C GLY A 43 -5.09 -5.43 9.96
N TYR A 44 -5.42 -4.73 8.90
CA TYR A 44 -4.45 -4.49 7.84
C TYR A 44 -4.76 -3.15 7.17
N ARG A 45 -3.83 -2.68 6.36
CA ARG A 45 -3.99 -1.44 5.63
C ARG A 45 -3.93 -1.72 4.14
N GLU A 46 -4.68 -0.93 3.40
CA GLU A 46 -4.74 -1.04 1.95
C GLU A 46 -4.23 0.25 1.33
N LEU A 47 -3.44 0.09 0.29
CA LEU A 47 -2.93 1.24 -0.46
C LEU A 47 -3.66 1.28 -1.80
N TRP A 48 -4.37 2.36 -2.03
CA TRP A 48 -5.18 2.53 -3.23
C TRP A 48 -4.61 3.61 -4.10
N ILE A 49 -4.70 3.40 -5.40
CA ILE A 49 -4.29 4.41 -6.38
C ILE A 49 -5.54 5.11 -6.89
N LYS A 50 -5.55 6.43 -6.79
CA LYS A 50 -6.73 7.20 -7.14
C LYS A 50 -6.93 7.34 -8.63
N VAL A 51 -5.85 7.38 -9.39
CA VAL A 51 -5.89 7.54 -10.83
C VAL A 51 -5.48 6.24 -11.48
N ASP A 52 -6.42 5.62 -12.20
CA ASP A 52 -6.16 4.31 -12.80
C ASP A 52 -4.94 4.33 -13.71
N GLN A 53 -4.72 5.42 -14.40
CA GLN A 53 -3.60 5.50 -15.32
C GLN A 53 -2.26 5.43 -14.63
N GLU A 54 -2.23 5.77 -13.36
CA GLU A 54 -1.00 5.74 -12.58
C GLU A 54 -0.73 4.40 -11.95
N LEU A 55 -1.66 3.47 -12.07
CA LEU A 55 -1.51 2.17 -11.43
C LEU A 55 -0.29 1.43 -11.92
N GLN A 56 -0.07 1.44 -13.22
CA GLN A 56 1.06 0.75 -13.80
C GLN A 56 2.37 1.33 -13.27
N TRP A 57 2.44 2.64 -13.20
CA TRP A 57 3.60 3.34 -12.69
C TRP A 57 3.83 2.99 -11.22
N ALA A 58 2.74 3.02 -10.44
CA ALA A 58 2.82 2.70 -9.03
C ALA A 58 3.27 1.26 -8.82
N THR A 59 2.75 0.35 -9.62
CA THR A 59 3.13 -1.05 -9.54
C THR A 59 4.62 -1.23 -9.78
N SER A 60 5.15 -0.50 -10.75
CA SER A 60 6.57 -0.59 -11.05
C SER A 60 7.41 -0.10 -9.89
N LEU A 61 7.00 0.99 -9.26
CA LEU A 61 7.75 1.53 -8.13
C LEU A 61 7.74 0.57 -6.96
N VAL A 62 6.59 -0.03 -6.68
CA VAL A 62 6.50 -0.97 -5.58
C VAL A 62 7.34 -2.21 -5.87
N ALA A 63 7.31 -2.67 -7.10
CA ALA A 63 8.08 -3.85 -7.48
C ALA A 63 9.56 -3.60 -7.31
N MET A 64 10.02 -2.42 -7.69
CA MET A 64 11.43 -2.09 -7.54
C MET A 64 11.84 -2.09 -6.08
N HIS A 65 10.97 -1.54 -5.25
CA HIS A 65 11.27 -1.46 -3.83
C HIS A 65 11.27 -2.84 -3.18
N CYS A 66 10.32 -3.68 -3.57
CA CYS A 66 10.23 -5.01 -3.01
C CYS A 66 11.37 -5.90 -3.48
N ASP A 67 11.85 -5.66 -4.68
CA ASP A 67 12.93 -6.46 -5.22
C ASP A 67 14.19 -6.39 -4.39
N ILE A 68 14.40 -5.26 -3.77
CA ILE A 68 15.61 -5.07 -2.99
C ILE A 68 15.68 -6.07 -1.86
N GLY A 69 14.57 -6.42 -1.28
CA GLY A 69 14.57 -7.32 -0.14
C GLY A 69 14.58 -8.78 -0.51
N ARG A 70 14.49 -9.10 -1.77
CA ARG A 70 14.43 -10.49 -2.16
C ARG A 70 15.71 -11.24 -1.99
N ASN A 71 16.76 -10.56 -2.19
CA ASN A 71 18.05 -11.22 -2.07
C ASN A 71 18.63 -11.07 -0.73
#